data_e005f234d7a64fd1fe43e62434dc801f
#
_entry.id   e005f234d7a64fd1fe43e62434dc801f
#
_cell.length_a   1.000
_cell.length_b   1.000
_cell.length_c   1.000
_cell.angle_alpha   90.00
_cell.angle_beta   90.00
_cell.angle_gamma   90.00
#
_symmetry.space_group_name_H-M   'P 1'
#
loop_
_entity.id
_entity.type
_entity.pdbx_description
1 polymer ?
#
loop_
_entity_poly.entity_id
_entity_poly.type
_entity_poly.pdbx_seq_one_letter_code
_entity_poly.pdbx_strand_id
1 'polypeptide(L)'
;GQSLFIDGGTTNEAIARAIPRDIELTVATNSLGVASVLSDHPLVELIVLGGRYVRDLGTCVGADTLAAVAQLGADLFFLGSCGLDATRGVTAFDSSEAEVKRAMAGNSAGILIAVTNDKLATTAPYRVAAAGSISHLVVEKTAPAAILADFERQGAQIHFA
;
A
#
# COMPACT_ATOMS: atom_id res chain seq x y z
N GLY A 1 -17.27 -2.85 -10.04
CA GLY A 1 -15.89 -2.46 -9.87
C GLY A 1 -15.25 -3.14 -8.67
N GLN A 2 -13.96 -3.18 -8.64
CA GLN A 2 -13.20 -3.67 -7.47
C GLN A 2 -13.06 -2.55 -6.43
N SER A 3 -12.91 -2.96 -5.16
CA SER A 3 -12.61 -2.08 -4.04
C SER A 3 -11.12 -2.12 -3.71
N LEU A 4 -10.51 -0.95 -3.58
CA LEU A 4 -9.07 -0.81 -3.33
C LEU A 4 -8.82 0.03 -2.08
N PHE A 5 -7.85 -0.37 -1.27
CA PHE A 5 -7.11 0.56 -0.43
C PHE A 5 -5.86 1.03 -1.17
N ILE A 6 -5.59 2.32 -1.16
CA ILE A 6 -4.34 2.89 -1.66
C ILE A 6 -3.73 3.76 -0.55
N ASP A 7 -2.60 3.33 -0.03
CA ASP A 7 -1.84 4.03 1.00
C ASP A 7 -1.04 5.22 0.42
N GLY A 8 -0.41 5.99 1.28
CA GLY A 8 0.45 7.09 0.88
C GLY A 8 1.78 6.65 0.28
N GLY A 9 2.49 7.64 -0.23
CA GLY A 9 3.82 7.52 -0.81
C GLY A 9 3.85 7.82 -2.31
N THR A 10 4.99 8.29 -2.77
CA THR A 10 5.18 8.75 -4.16
C THR A 10 4.92 7.67 -5.20
N THR A 11 5.26 6.41 -4.88
CA THR A 11 4.99 5.26 -5.75
C THR A 11 3.48 5.03 -5.90
N ASN A 12 2.73 5.04 -4.79
CA ASN A 12 1.28 4.87 -4.82
C ASN A 12 0.55 6.04 -5.48
N GLU A 13 1.06 7.28 -5.35
CA GLU A 13 0.55 8.42 -6.11
C GLU A 13 0.79 8.25 -7.63
N ALA A 14 1.95 7.71 -8.03
CA ALA A 14 2.23 7.41 -9.44
C ALA A 14 1.30 6.30 -9.97
N ILE A 15 1.05 5.25 -9.18
CA ILE A 15 0.09 4.21 -9.52
C ILE A 15 -1.32 4.80 -9.67
N ALA A 16 -1.74 5.64 -8.73
CA ALA A 16 -3.05 6.29 -8.80
C ALA A 16 -3.22 7.13 -10.06
N ARG A 17 -2.17 7.85 -10.49
CA ARG A 17 -2.17 8.61 -11.78
C ARG A 17 -2.27 7.71 -13.00
N ALA A 18 -1.79 6.49 -12.91
CA ALA A 18 -1.79 5.52 -14.01
C ALA A 18 -3.09 4.70 -14.12
N ILE A 19 -4.03 4.85 -13.18
CA ILE A 19 -5.33 4.18 -13.25
C ILE A 19 -6.07 4.64 -14.53
N PRO A 20 -6.46 3.70 -15.41
CA PRO A 20 -7.18 4.02 -16.64
C PRO A 20 -8.51 4.70 -16.35
N ARG A 21 -8.84 5.74 -17.12
CA ARG A 21 -10.04 6.56 -16.88
C ARG A 21 -11.37 5.89 -17.28
N ASP A 22 -11.33 4.70 -17.85
CA ASP A 22 -12.46 3.89 -18.28
C ASP A 22 -12.76 2.69 -17.36
N ILE A 23 -12.11 2.61 -16.20
CA ILE A 23 -12.32 1.54 -15.21
C ILE A 23 -13.11 2.07 -14.01
N GLU A 24 -14.18 1.37 -13.65
CA GLU A 24 -14.97 1.63 -12.44
C GLU A 24 -14.28 0.99 -11.21
N LEU A 25 -13.96 1.81 -10.20
CA LEU A 25 -13.37 1.38 -8.95
C LEU A 25 -13.97 2.13 -7.76
N THR A 26 -13.97 1.50 -6.59
CA THR A 26 -14.10 2.18 -5.30
C THR A 26 -12.74 2.24 -4.66
N VAL A 27 -12.21 3.42 -4.39
CA VAL A 27 -10.88 3.61 -3.79
C VAL A 27 -11.00 4.32 -2.46
N ALA A 28 -10.51 3.69 -1.40
CA ALA A 28 -10.36 4.32 -0.10
C ALA A 28 -8.89 4.61 0.18
N THR A 29 -8.59 5.83 0.61
CA THR A 29 -7.22 6.26 0.89
C THR A 29 -7.15 7.21 2.10
N ASN A 30 -6.12 7.07 2.91
CA ASN A 30 -5.75 8.03 3.97
C ASN A 30 -4.71 9.05 3.48
N SER A 31 -4.28 8.99 2.22
CA SER A 31 -3.31 9.89 1.61
C SER A 31 -3.98 11.06 0.91
N LEU A 32 -3.62 12.28 1.28
CA LEU A 32 -4.11 13.48 0.58
C LEU A 32 -3.52 13.58 -0.84
N GLY A 33 -2.31 13.07 -1.07
CA GLY A 33 -1.70 13.02 -2.39
C GLY A 33 -2.47 12.10 -3.35
N VAL A 34 -2.78 10.88 -2.92
CA VAL A 34 -3.61 9.94 -3.68
C VAL A 34 -5.02 10.49 -3.90
N ALA A 35 -5.65 11.04 -2.84
CA ALA A 35 -6.97 11.63 -2.94
C ALA A 35 -7.01 12.78 -3.96
N SER A 36 -6.01 13.66 -3.94
CA SER A 36 -5.89 14.76 -4.92
C SER A 36 -5.77 14.25 -6.36
N VAL A 37 -4.99 13.20 -6.57
CA VAL A 37 -4.81 12.58 -7.90
C VAL A 37 -6.11 11.99 -8.45
N LEU A 38 -6.91 11.37 -7.57
CA LEU A 38 -8.14 10.66 -7.98
C LEU A 38 -9.40 11.54 -7.93
N SER A 39 -9.32 12.77 -7.42
CA SER A 39 -10.49 13.63 -7.18
C SER A 39 -11.29 13.99 -8.44
N ASP A 40 -10.66 13.99 -9.62
CA ASP A 40 -11.30 14.23 -10.92
C ASP A 40 -11.33 13.00 -11.83
N HIS A 41 -11.11 11.80 -11.26
CA HIS A 41 -11.26 10.57 -12.02
C HIS A 41 -12.76 10.24 -12.23
N PRO A 42 -13.24 10.09 -13.47
CA PRO A 42 -14.68 10.07 -13.78
C PRO A 42 -15.41 8.83 -13.26
N LEU A 43 -14.73 7.71 -13.06
CA LEU A 43 -15.31 6.42 -12.71
C LEU A 43 -14.76 5.83 -11.39
N VAL A 44 -14.08 6.65 -10.59
CA VAL A 44 -13.65 6.25 -9.25
C VAL A 44 -14.56 6.84 -8.19
N GLU A 45 -15.23 5.98 -7.42
CA GLU A 45 -15.81 6.38 -6.14
C GLU A 45 -14.69 6.52 -5.12
N LEU A 46 -14.37 7.77 -4.76
CA LEU A 46 -13.26 8.08 -3.86
C LEU A 46 -13.73 8.26 -2.43
N ILE A 47 -13.20 7.45 -1.52
CA ILE A 47 -13.43 7.55 -0.08
C ILE A 47 -12.14 8.06 0.58
N VAL A 48 -12.19 9.27 1.15
CA VAL A 48 -11.05 9.85 1.87
C VAL A 48 -11.16 9.48 3.35
N LEU A 49 -10.22 8.67 3.84
CA LEU A 49 -10.13 8.26 5.24
C LEU A 49 -9.48 9.38 6.04
N GLY A 50 -10.31 10.19 6.68
CA GLY A 50 -9.88 11.33 7.49
C GLY A 50 -9.19 10.91 8.80
N GLY A 51 -8.84 11.90 9.60
CA GLY A 51 -8.15 11.75 10.87
C GLY A 51 -7.11 12.83 11.08
N ARG A 52 -6.13 12.60 11.96
CA ARG A 52 -5.01 13.52 12.18
C ARG A 52 -4.03 13.43 11.02
N TYR A 53 -3.93 14.50 10.24
CA TYR A 53 -2.95 14.57 9.14
C TYR A 53 -1.53 14.76 9.67
N VAL A 54 -0.62 13.91 9.20
CA VAL A 54 0.82 14.00 9.49
C VAL A 54 1.55 14.44 8.23
N ARG A 55 2.06 15.67 8.25
CA ARG A 55 2.69 16.31 7.08
C ARG A 55 3.82 15.47 6.49
N ASP A 56 4.72 14.96 7.34
CA ASP A 56 5.91 14.22 6.90
C ASP A 56 5.57 12.86 6.28
N LEU A 57 4.40 12.30 6.62
CA LEU A 57 3.88 11.08 6.03
C LEU A 57 2.98 11.33 4.81
N GLY A 58 2.40 12.54 4.71
CA GLY A 58 1.40 12.87 3.71
C GLY A 58 0.06 12.15 3.89
N THR A 59 -0.18 11.57 5.08
CA THR A 59 -1.33 10.70 5.36
C THR A 59 -2.04 11.07 6.65
N CYS A 60 -3.31 10.67 6.75
CA CYS A 60 -4.09 10.70 7.99
C CYS A 60 -3.85 9.44 8.81
N VAL A 61 -3.76 9.60 10.13
CA VAL A 61 -3.56 8.52 11.11
C VAL A 61 -4.42 8.75 12.36
N GLY A 62 -4.45 7.76 13.23
CA GLY A 62 -5.11 7.85 14.53
C GLY A 62 -6.49 7.17 14.56
N ALA A 63 -7.19 7.35 15.68
CA ALA A 63 -8.41 6.59 15.99
C ALA A 63 -9.52 6.76 14.94
N ASP A 64 -9.72 7.97 14.42
CA ASP A 64 -10.75 8.24 13.42
C ASP A 64 -10.44 7.52 12.10
N THR A 65 -9.17 7.53 11.67
CA THR A 65 -8.72 6.79 10.48
C THR A 65 -8.93 5.28 10.65
N LEU A 66 -8.54 4.74 11.81
CA LEU A 66 -8.71 3.32 12.13
C LEU A 66 -10.19 2.91 12.17
N ALA A 67 -11.04 3.74 12.77
CA ALA A 67 -12.48 3.51 12.81
C ALA A 67 -13.11 3.49 11.41
N ALA A 68 -12.66 4.39 10.52
CA ALA A 68 -13.11 4.41 9.13
C ALA A 68 -12.64 3.16 8.35
N VAL A 69 -11.38 2.75 8.51
CA VAL A 69 -10.84 1.53 7.89
C VAL A 69 -11.64 0.29 8.33
N ALA A 70 -12.01 0.19 9.61
CA ALA A 70 -12.74 -0.94 10.16
C ALA A 70 -14.14 -1.14 9.56
N GLN A 71 -14.72 -0.14 8.90
CA GLN A 71 -16.02 -0.22 8.23
C GLN A 71 -15.93 -0.63 6.76
N LEU A 72 -14.72 -0.81 6.22
CA LEU A 72 -14.48 -1.09 4.81
C LEU A 72 -13.74 -2.41 4.63
N GLY A 73 -13.99 -3.05 3.48
CA GLY A 73 -13.20 -4.16 2.98
C GLY A 73 -12.69 -3.85 1.58
N ALA A 74 -11.48 -4.28 1.26
CA ALA A 74 -10.91 -4.10 -0.07
C ALA A 74 -10.52 -5.43 -0.72
N ASP A 75 -10.67 -5.51 -2.04
CA ASP A 75 -10.18 -6.66 -2.81
C ASP A 75 -8.65 -6.65 -2.86
N LEU A 76 -8.06 -5.45 -2.93
CA LEU A 76 -6.61 -5.29 -3.00
C LEU A 76 -6.16 -4.03 -2.24
N PHE A 77 -5.07 -4.17 -1.51
CA PHE A 77 -4.40 -3.07 -0.83
C PHE A 77 -3.06 -2.76 -1.49
N PHE A 78 -2.91 -1.55 -2.02
CA PHE A 78 -1.64 -1.00 -2.49
C PHE A 78 -0.87 -0.45 -1.29
N LEU A 79 -0.06 -1.30 -0.69
CA LEU A 79 0.67 -1.00 0.54
C LEU A 79 1.98 -0.26 0.24
N GLY A 80 2.09 0.97 0.74
CA GLY A 80 3.34 1.72 0.72
C GLY A 80 4.36 1.13 1.70
N SER A 81 5.59 0.93 1.27
CA SER A 81 6.65 0.33 2.06
C SER A 81 7.81 1.30 2.30
N CYS A 82 8.29 1.36 3.54
CA CYS A 82 9.54 2.02 3.89
C CYS A 82 10.72 1.04 3.85
N GLY A 83 10.46 -0.24 4.12
CA GLY A 83 11.41 -1.33 4.01
C GLY A 83 10.69 -2.65 3.77
N LEU A 84 11.28 -3.50 2.94
CA LEU A 84 10.75 -4.80 2.58
C LEU A 84 11.84 -5.88 2.67
N ASP A 85 11.64 -6.84 3.55
CA ASP A 85 12.56 -7.95 3.82
C ASP A 85 11.81 -9.28 3.87
N ALA A 86 12.37 -10.33 3.26
CA ALA A 86 11.69 -11.63 3.14
C ALA A 86 11.45 -12.32 4.49
N THR A 87 12.22 -11.97 5.53
CA THR A 87 12.06 -12.52 6.89
C THR A 87 11.22 -11.60 7.76
N ARG A 88 11.51 -10.29 7.73
CA ARG A 88 10.83 -9.29 8.56
C ARG A 88 9.48 -8.84 7.98
N GLY A 89 9.28 -9.02 6.68
CA GLY A 89 8.11 -8.53 5.95
C GLY A 89 8.18 -7.05 5.65
N VAL A 90 7.03 -6.40 5.61
CA VAL A 90 6.87 -4.96 5.38
C VAL A 90 7.02 -4.21 6.69
N THR A 91 7.80 -3.13 6.68
CA THR A 91 8.08 -2.31 7.86
C THR A 91 7.94 -0.82 7.58
N ALA A 92 7.67 -0.03 8.62
CA ALA A 92 7.53 1.42 8.58
C ALA A 92 8.34 2.09 9.69
N PHE A 93 8.65 3.39 9.52
CA PHE A 93 9.40 4.16 10.50
C PHE A 93 8.54 4.80 11.59
N ASP A 94 7.25 5.02 11.33
CA ASP A 94 6.31 5.64 12.28
C ASP A 94 5.29 4.61 12.78
N SER A 95 5.04 4.61 14.10
CA SER A 95 4.13 3.65 14.74
C SER A 95 2.68 3.86 14.35
N SER A 96 2.24 5.12 14.25
CA SER A 96 0.85 5.46 13.89
C SER A 96 0.57 5.12 12.42
N GLU A 97 1.56 5.33 11.54
CA GLU A 97 1.52 4.89 10.14
C GLU A 97 1.41 3.36 10.06
N ALA A 98 2.27 2.65 10.79
CA ALA A 98 2.26 1.19 10.82
C ALA A 98 0.92 0.63 11.32
N GLU A 99 0.28 1.29 12.28
CA GLU A 99 -1.02 0.89 12.82
C GLU A 99 -2.14 0.97 11.75
N VAL A 100 -2.21 2.07 11.01
CA VAL A 100 -3.18 2.24 9.90
C VAL A 100 -2.92 1.22 8.79
N LYS A 101 -1.66 1.03 8.39
CA LYS A 101 -1.28 0.04 7.38
C LYS A 101 -1.66 -1.38 7.80
N ARG A 102 -1.48 -1.77 9.07
CA ARG A 102 -1.92 -3.07 9.59
C ARG A 102 -3.44 -3.22 9.52
N ALA A 103 -4.18 -2.17 9.87
CA ALA A 103 -5.64 -2.19 9.78
C ALA A 103 -6.13 -2.36 8.34
N MET A 104 -5.56 -1.63 7.38
CA MET A 104 -5.87 -1.78 5.95
C MET A 104 -5.51 -3.19 5.45
N ALA A 105 -4.33 -3.70 5.80
CA ALA A 105 -3.91 -5.05 5.43
C ALA A 105 -4.85 -6.14 5.97
N GLY A 106 -5.30 -5.99 7.23
CA GLY A 106 -6.24 -6.92 7.85
C GLY A 106 -7.66 -6.87 7.27
N ASN A 107 -8.01 -5.78 6.57
CA ASN A 107 -9.32 -5.61 5.90
C ASN A 107 -9.23 -5.75 4.38
N SER A 108 -8.18 -6.40 3.86
CA SER A 108 -7.97 -6.60 2.42
C SER A 108 -7.82 -8.08 2.08
N ALA A 109 -8.37 -8.50 0.94
CA ALA A 109 -8.25 -9.87 0.46
C ALA A 109 -6.85 -10.16 -0.12
N GLY A 110 -6.16 -9.15 -0.66
CA GLY A 110 -4.80 -9.25 -1.18
C GLY A 110 -3.99 -7.99 -0.90
N ILE A 111 -2.66 -8.13 -0.95
CA ILE A 111 -1.72 -7.02 -0.78
C ILE A 111 -0.81 -6.95 -2.00
N LEU A 112 -0.74 -5.77 -2.61
CA LEU A 112 0.21 -5.43 -3.65
C LEU A 112 1.21 -4.41 -3.12
N ILE A 113 2.48 -4.66 -3.36
CA ILE A 113 3.56 -3.73 -3.02
C ILE A 113 4.37 -3.42 -4.27
N ALA A 114 4.60 -2.15 -4.55
CA ALA A 114 5.56 -1.72 -5.55
C ALA A 114 6.75 -1.05 -4.86
N VAL A 115 7.95 -1.58 -5.09
CA VAL A 115 9.17 -1.10 -4.43
C VAL A 115 10.31 -0.91 -5.42
N THR A 116 11.15 0.04 -5.13
CA THR A 116 12.45 0.25 -5.76
C THR A 116 13.53 -0.61 -5.10
N ASN A 117 14.61 -0.88 -5.82
CA ASN A 117 15.68 -1.77 -5.34
C ASN A 117 16.31 -1.34 -4.02
N ASP A 118 16.36 -0.04 -3.74
CA ASP A 118 16.91 0.51 -2.50
C ASP A 118 16.09 0.14 -1.23
N LYS A 119 14.83 -0.27 -1.41
CA LYS A 119 13.96 -0.70 -0.31
C LYS A 119 13.94 -2.22 -0.10
N LEU A 120 14.45 -2.98 -1.06
CA LEU A 120 14.58 -4.44 -0.95
C LEU A 120 15.67 -4.80 0.06
N ALA A 121 15.42 -5.85 0.86
CA ALA A 121 16.29 -6.31 1.94
C ALA A 121 16.60 -5.21 2.99
N THR A 122 15.70 -4.26 3.18
CA THR A 122 15.79 -3.23 4.23
C THR A 122 14.66 -3.38 5.24
N THR A 123 14.89 -2.86 6.45
CA THR A 123 13.92 -2.93 7.55
C THR A 123 13.80 -1.60 8.27
N ALA A 124 12.63 -1.36 8.84
CA ALA A 124 12.32 -0.25 9.74
C ALA A 124 11.82 -0.79 11.09
N PRO A 125 11.70 0.03 12.14
CA PRO A 125 11.36 -0.44 13.49
C PRO A 125 9.99 -1.12 13.61
N TYR A 126 8.97 -0.62 12.90
CA TYR A 126 7.59 -1.05 13.09
C TYR A 126 7.14 -2.03 12.01
N ARG A 127 6.79 -3.24 12.41
CA ARG A 127 6.27 -4.26 11.50
C ARG A 127 4.83 -3.95 11.08
N VAL A 128 4.58 -4.09 9.78
CA VAL A 128 3.25 -3.87 9.17
C VAL A 128 2.61 -5.19 8.76
N ALA A 129 3.27 -5.97 7.91
CA ALA A 129 2.74 -7.21 7.36
C ALA A 129 3.85 -8.26 7.21
N ALA A 130 3.49 -9.54 7.30
CA ALA A 130 4.41 -10.62 7.01
C ALA A 130 4.71 -10.71 5.50
N ALA A 131 5.90 -11.18 5.13
CA ALA A 131 6.25 -11.36 3.72
C ALA A 131 5.29 -12.33 3.00
N GLY A 132 4.86 -13.39 3.68
CA GLY A 132 3.90 -14.37 3.14
C GLY A 132 2.46 -13.87 2.97
N SER A 133 2.12 -12.66 3.41
CA SER A 133 0.83 -12.03 3.14
C SER A 133 0.81 -11.19 1.86
N ILE A 134 1.96 -11.02 1.20
CA ILE A 134 2.08 -10.27 -0.04
C ILE A 134 1.58 -11.12 -1.20
N SER A 135 0.52 -10.68 -1.89
CA SER A 135 -0.02 -11.36 -3.06
C SER A 135 0.73 -10.99 -4.34
N HIS A 136 1.09 -9.72 -4.48
CA HIS A 136 1.76 -9.18 -5.67
C HIS A 136 2.92 -8.27 -5.27
N LEU A 137 4.09 -8.50 -5.86
CA LEU A 137 5.28 -7.68 -5.66
C LEU A 137 5.74 -7.12 -7.01
N VAL A 138 5.65 -5.82 -7.19
CA VAL A 138 6.12 -5.09 -8.37
C VAL A 138 7.51 -4.53 -8.08
N VAL A 139 8.47 -4.86 -8.92
CA VAL A 139 9.89 -4.50 -8.76
C VAL A 139 10.50 -4.00 -10.06
N GLU A 140 11.63 -3.33 -9.96
CA GLU A 140 12.43 -2.95 -11.11
C GLU A 140 13.02 -4.20 -11.81
N LYS A 141 13.21 -4.12 -13.13
CA LYS A 141 13.82 -5.21 -13.94
C LYS A 141 15.20 -5.66 -13.46
N THR A 142 15.89 -4.78 -12.74
CA THR A 142 17.22 -5.02 -12.16
C THR A 142 17.19 -5.58 -10.74
N ALA A 143 16.02 -5.90 -10.21
CA ALA A 143 15.90 -6.43 -8.86
C ALA A 143 16.65 -7.76 -8.69
N PRO A 144 17.37 -7.97 -7.57
CA PRO A 144 18.18 -9.17 -7.37
C PRO A 144 17.33 -10.45 -7.31
N ALA A 145 17.53 -11.36 -8.24
CA ALA A 145 16.75 -12.61 -8.34
C ALA A 145 16.76 -13.44 -7.06
N ALA A 146 17.87 -13.45 -6.32
CA ALA A 146 17.99 -14.21 -5.06
C ALA A 146 17.00 -13.68 -3.99
N ILE A 147 16.79 -12.35 -3.91
CA ILE A 147 15.83 -11.75 -3.00
C ILE A 147 14.40 -12.07 -3.44
N LEU A 148 14.12 -11.98 -4.74
CA LEU A 148 12.78 -12.25 -5.28
C LEU A 148 12.35 -13.71 -5.05
N ALA A 149 13.27 -14.66 -5.19
CA ALA A 149 13.01 -16.07 -4.95
C ALA A 149 12.47 -16.36 -3.53
N ASP A 150 12.88 -15.59 -2.53
CA ASP A 150 12.37 -15.72 -1.17
C ASP A 150 10.90 -15.31 -1.04
N PHE A 151 10.47 -14.28 -1.76
CA PHE A 151 9.07 -13.85 -1.81
C PHE A 151 8.21 -14.82 -2.64
N GLU A 152 8.72 -15.31 -3.78
CA GLU A 152 8.03 -16.31 -4.58
C GLU A 152 7.77 -17.60 -3.79
N ARG A 153 8.75 -18.08 -3.01
CA ARG A 153 8.57 -19.25 -2.13
C ARG A 153 7.50 -19.03 -1.06
N GLN A 154 7.23 -17.80 -0.69
CA GLN A 154 6.19 -17.42 0.27
C GLN A 154 4.84 -17.11 -0.40
N GLY A 155 4.74 -17.23 -1.73
CA GLY A 155 3.50 -17.14 -2.48
C GLY A 155 3.27 -15.84 -3.22
N ALA A 156 4.20 -14.88 -3.20
CA ALA A 156 4.07 -13.64 -3.95
C ALA A 156 4.25 -13.86 -5.46
N GLN A 157 3.39 -13.23 -6.26
CA GLN A 157 3.59 -13.11 -7.71
C GLN A 157 4.48 -11.90 -8.00
N ILE A 158 5.58 -12.14 -8.71
CA ILE A 158 6.53 -11.07 -9.07
C ILE A 158 6.14 -10.44 -10.41
N HIS A 159 6.11 -9.11 -10.46
CA HIS A 159 5.89 -8.31 -11.66
C HIS A 159 7.06 -7.34 -11.85
N PHE A 160 7.50 -7.18 -13.09
CA PHE A 160 8.60 -6.29 -13.44
C PHE A 160 8.07 -5.03 -14.13
N ALA A 161 8.49 -3.86 -13.66
CA ALA A 161 8.15 -2.56 -14.21
C ALA A 161 9.33 -1.94 -14.99
#